data_338860dd61e160c9ffc067316287ed9e
#
_entry.id   338860dd61e160c9ffc067316287ed9e
#
_cell.length_a   1.000
_cell.length_b   1.000
_cell.length_c   1.000
_cell.angle_alpha   90.00
_cell.angle_beta   90.00
_cell.angle_gamma   90.00
#
_symmetry.space_group_name_H-M   'P 1'
#
loop_
_entity.id
_entity.type
_entity.pdbx_description
1 polymer ?
#
loop_
_entity_poly.entity_id
_entity_poly.type
_entity_poly.pdbx_seq_one_letter_code
_entity_poly.pdbx_strand_id
1 'polypeptide(L)'
;MRKKIIGIILLVLIVFGGYKLFANVSANNVNSNSIQFSYEDIPAYNGNNPYVVVNDNKPYFTSSEIVKDSYIKYGPLDSIKRVTSAMACLDYDSMPSEDDKKGESKSICPTGWNNIKYDSIAGDGYCQSRVQSIAWCLGGSDTDKKNYITATPYMKNYMNAYVVKIARYLEKTSNHVMYRTTPVFVGEELMCRGVLMEAYSVEDSGEGICFNIFLYNVQPGINYIYSTGESEYTGEFLDIAVQILSLIHI
;
A
#
# COMPACT_ATOMS: atom_id res chain seq x y z
N MET A 1 -13.18 -44.35 -54.78
CA MET A 1 -13.84 -43.32 -53.98
C MET A 1 -13.56 -43.42 -52.48
N ARG A 2 -13.64 -44.57 -51.82
CA ARG A 2 -13.40 -44.69 -50.36
C ARG A 2 -12.00 -44.26 -49.87
N LYS A 3 -10.93 -44.53 -50.61
CA LYS A 3 -9.55 -44.15 -50.22
C LYS A 3 -9.29 -42.63 -50.21
N LYS A 4 -9.97 -41.85 -51.09
CA LYS A 4 -9.84 -40.39 -51.12
C LYS A 4 -10.59 -39.70 -50.00
N ILE A 5 -11.72 -40.30 -49.53
CA ILE A 5 -12.52 -39.77 -48.42
C ILE A 5 -11.76 -39.95 -47.10
N ILE A 6 -11.10 -41.08 -46.87
CA ILE A 6 -10.29 -41.34 -45.67
C ILE A 6 -9.13 -40.33 -45.57
N GLY A 7 -8.45 -40.02 -46.70
CA GLY A 7 -7.36 -39.05 -46.72
C GLY A 7 -7.82 -37.62 -46.35
N ILE A 8 -9.00 -37.21 -46.80
CA ILE A 8 -9.56 -35.88 -46.48
C ILE A 8 -9.97 -35.79 -44.99
N ILE A 9 -10.56 -36.86 -44.44
CA ILE A 9 -10.94 -36.92 -43.02
C ILE A 9 -9.71 -36.88 -42.11
N LEU A 10 -8.61 -37.58 -42.51
CA LEU A 10 -7.36 -37.53 -41.74
C LEU A 10 -6.71 -36.15 -41.78
N LEU A 11 -6.76 -35.46 -42.91
CA LEU A 11 -6.20 -34.10 -43.09
C LEU A 11 -6.98 -33.07 -42.22
N VAL A 12 -8.33 -33.20 -42.18
CA VAL A 12 -9.19 -32.33 -41.37
C VAL A 12 -8.94 -32.55 -39.88
N LEU A 13 -8.73 -33.81 -39.44
CA LEU A 13 -8.43 -34.10 -38.05
C LEU A 13 -7.04 -33.55 -37.63
N ILE A 14 -6.03 -33.58 -38.50
CA ILE A 14 -4.72 -33.01 -38.24
C ILE A 14 -4.80 -31.47 -38.16
N VAL A 15 -5.57 -30.83 -39.04
CA VAL A 15 -5.74 -29.35 -39.01
C VAL A 15 -6.52 -28.92 -37.76
N PHE A 16 -7.60 -29.63 -37.38
CA PHE A 16 -8.35 -29.34 -36.15
C PHE A 16 -7.58 -29.69 -34.87
N GLY A 17 -6.84 -30.80 -34.86
CA GLY A 17 -5.97 -31.19 -33.75
C GLY A 17 -4.82 -30.18 -33.57
N GLY A 18 -4.19 -29.77 -34.67
CA GLY A 18 -3.14 -28.72 -34.66
C GLY A 18 -3.67 -27.36 -34.21
N TYR A 19 -4.86 -26.99 -34.64
CA TYR A 19 -5.47 -25.72 -34.23
C TYR A 19 -5.82 -25.70 -32.73
N LYS A 20 -6.33 -26.80 -32.16
CA LYS A 20 -6.56 -26.92 -30.71
C LYS A 20 -5.26 -26.94 -29.90
N LEU A 21 -4.19 -27.58 -30.42
CA LEU A 21 -2.88 -27.50 -29.78
C LEU A 21 -2.28 -26.10 -29.86
N PHE A 22 -2.41 -25.42 -31.00
CA PHE A 22 -1.94 -24.02 -31.14
C PHE A 22 -2.79 -23.05 -30.31
N ALA A 23 -4.11 -23.22 -30.23
CA ALA A 23 -4.98 -22.40 -29.39
C ALA A 23 -4.69 -22.60 -27.89
N ASN A 24 -4.39 -23.83 -27.45
CA ASN A 24 -4.01 -24.10 -26.07
C ASN A 24 -2.57 -23.63 -25.74
N VAL A 25 -1.65 -23.61 -26.70
CA VAL A 25 -0.29 -23.06 -26.51
C VAL A 25 -0.31 -21.53 -26.52
N SER A 26 -1.20 -20.89 -27.30
CA SER A 26 -1.37 -19.42 -27.26
C SER A 26 -2.12 -18.92 -26.02
N ALA A 27 -2.96 -19.77 -25.39
CA ALA A 27 -3.68 -19.39 -24.16
C ALA A 27 -2.84 -19.54 -22.88
N ASN A 28 -1.74 -20.30 -22.94
CA ASN A 28 -0.88 -20.55 -21.76
C ASN A 28 0.39 -19.70 -21.71
N ASN A 29 0.57 -18.72 -22.60
CA ASN A 29 1.72 -17.81 -22.60
C ASN A 29 1.34 -16.32 -22.38
N VAL A 30 0.33 -16.07 -21.59
CA VAL A 30 0.25 -14.83 -20.82
C VAL A 30 0.73 -15.17 -19.40
N ASN A 31 2.00 -15.53 -19.29
CA ASN A 31 2.74 -15.29 -18.07
C ASN A 31 2.86 -13.76 -17.93
N SER A 32 1.82 -13.12 -17.43
CA SER A 32 2.01 -11.94 -16.61
C SER A 32 2.77 -12.43 -15.37
N ASN A 33 4.09 -12.43 -15.43
CA ASN A 33 4.93 -12.33 -14.24
C ASN A 33 4.63 -10.96 -13.62
N SER A 34 3.42 -10.78 -13.07
CA SER A 34 3.21 -9.83 -12.02
C SER A 34 4.04 -10.37 -10.87
N ILE A 35 5.23 -9.81 -10.68
CA ILE A 35 5.98 -9.98 -9.45
C ILE A 35 5.01 -9.52 -8.37
N GLN A 36 4.40 -10.48 -7.70
CA GLN A 36 3.38 -10.19 -6.70
C GLN A 36 4.12 -10.03 -5.38
N PHE A 37 3.90 -8.90 -4.70
CA PHE A 37 4.38 -8.70 -3.34
C PHE A 37 3.90 -9.84 -2.44
N SER A 38 4.83 -10.47 -1.71
CA SER A 38 4.53 -11.40 -0.63
C SER A 38 5.09 -10.86 0.68
N TYR A 39 4.31 -10.91 1.75
CA TYR A 39 4.79 -10.56 3.10
C TYR A 39 5.86 -11.52 3.60
N GLU A 40 5.88 -12.75 3.12
CA GLU A 40 6.90 -13.76 3.47
C GLU A 40 8.32 -13.35 3.02
N ASP A 41 8.41 -12.50 1.99
CA ASP A 41 9.69 -11.95 1.50
C ASP A 41 10.18 -10.75 2.34
N ILE A 42 9.35 -10.23 3.25
CA ILE A 42 9.70 -9.11 4.12
C ILE A 42 10.49 -9.63 5.32
N PRO A 43 11.73 -9.15 5.54
CA PRO A 43 12.49 -9.53 6.71
C PRO A 43 11.77 -9.13 7.99
N ALA A 44 11.96 -9.89 9.06
CA ALA A 44 11.43 -9.50 10.37
C ALA A 44 11.99 -8.14 10.80
N TYR A 45 11.16 -7.35 11.50
CA TYR A 45 11.61 -6.08 12.07
C TYR A 45 12.77 -6.32 13.04
N ASN A 46 13.89 -5.64 12.80
CA ASN A 46 15.16 -5.84 13.55
C ASN A 46 15.42 -4.77 14.62
N GLY A 47 14.43 -3.92 14.92
CA GLY A 47 14.57 -2.85 15.91
C GLY A 47 15.17 -1.55 15.38
N ASN A 48 15.74 -1.52 14.17
CA ASN A 48 16.49 -0.36 13.67
C ASN A 48 15.78 0.40 12.55
N ASN A 49 15.36 -0.31 11.49
CA ASN A 49 14.82 0.34 10.31
C ASN A 49 13.28 0.29 10.32
N PRO A 50 12.59 1.45 10.23
CA PRO A 50 11.13 1.51 10.24
C PRO A 50 10.50 0.95 8.97
N TYR A 51 11.27 0.78 7.90
CA TYR A 51 10.82 0.26 6.62
C TYR A 51 11.91 -0.54 5.92
N VAL A 52 11.51 -1.29 4.93
CA VAL A 52 12.40 -1.93 3.95
C VAL A 52 12.01 -1.50 2.54
N VAL A 53 13.01 -1.39 1.67
CA VAL A 53 12.80 -1.17 0.24
C VAL A 53 12.37 -2.49 -0.40
N VAL A 54 11.34 -2.43 -1.23
CA VAL A 54 10.76 -3.57 -1.93
C VAL A 54 10.98 -3.41 -3.44
N ASN A 55 11.23 -4.52 -4.14
CA ASN A 55 11.37 -4.57 -5.61
C ASN A 55 12.35 -3.52 -6.16
N ASP A 56 13.54 -3.42 -5.56
CA ASP A 56 14.56 -2.43 -5.95
C ASP A 56 14.01 -0.99 -6.04
N ASN A 57 13.10 -0.64 -5.13
CA ASN A 57 12.41 0.65 -5.07
C ASN A 57 11.50 0.95 -6.28
N LYS A 58 11.12 -0.06 -7.07
CA LYS A 58 10.25 0.09 -8.24
C LYS A 58 8.82 -0.26 -7.87
N PRO A 59 7.86 0.67 -8.01
CA PRO A 59 6.45 0.36 -7.81
C PRO A 59 5.94 -0.73 -8.75
N TYR A 60 4.93 -1.47 -8.30
CA TYR A 60 4.28 -2.53 -9.08
C TYR A 60 3.15 -2.01 -10.00
N PHE A 61 3.12 -0.70 -10.31
CA PHE A 61 2.13 -0.17 -11.24
C PHE A 61 2.32 -0.79 -12.63
N THR A 62 1.23 -1.30 -13.18
CA THR A 62 1.19 -1.71 -14.60
C THR A 62 1.07 -0.48 -15.49
N SER A 63 1.45 -0.62 -16.77
CA SER A 63 1.33 0.47 -17.72
C SER A 63 -0.13 0.96 -17.91
N SER A 64 -1.12 0.10 -17.67
CA SER A 64 -2.54 0.46 -17.74
C SER A 64 -3.05 1.16 -16.47
N GLU A 65 -2.35 1.06 -15.36
CA GLU A 65 -2.67 1.77 -14.10
C GLU A 65 -2.08 3.19 -14.09
N ILE A 66 -0.99 3.41 -14.84
CA ILE A 66 -0.35 4.73 -14.91
C ILE A 66 -1.18 5.62 -15.83
N VAL A 67 -1.88 6.58 -15.24
CA VAL A 67 -2.80 7.50 -15.93
C VAL A 67 -2.52 8.95 -15.50
N LYS A 68 -3.18 9.90 -16.18
CA LYS A 68 -3.12 11.34 -15.89
C LYS A 68 -4.49 11.92 -15.49
N ASP A 69 -5.51 11.08 -15.49
CA ASP A 69 -6.82 11.50 -14.98
C ASP A 69 -6.84 11.28 -13.47
N SER A 70 -7.01 12.36 -12.71
CA SER A 70 -6.97 12.30 -11.24
C SER A 70 -8.13 11.53 -10.66
N TYR A 71 -7.86 10.66 -9.70
CA TYR A 71 -8.86 9.89 -8.97
C TYR A 71 -8.34 9.43 -7.62
N ILE A 72 -9.26 9.12 -6.70
CA ILE A 72 -8.99 8.40 -5.46
C ILE A 72 -9.97 7.23 -5.36
N LYS A 73 -9.46 6.04 -5.12
CA LYS A 73 -10.26 4.81 -5.02
C LYS A 73 -9.83 4.01 -3.80
N TYR A 74 -10.80 3.70 -2.94
CA TYR A 74 -10.64 2.77 -1.82
C TYR A 74 -11.17 1.40 -2.21
N GLY A 75 -10.39 0.37 -1.95
CA GLY A 75 -10.83 -1.01 -2.13
C GLY A 75 -12.01 -1.35 -1.21
N PRO A 76 -12.75 -2.43 -1.49
CA PRO A 76 -13.80 -2.91 -0.58
C PRO A 76 -13.17 -3.39 0.73
N LEU A 77 -13.93 -3.33 1.81
CA LEU A 77 -13.55 -4.04 3.03
C LEU A 77 -13.58 -5.55 2.76
N ASP A 78 -12.64 -6.28 3.33
CA ASP A 78 -12.63 -7.73 3.21
C ASP A 78 -13.74 -8.42 4.05
N SER A 79 -13.77 -9.75 4.07
CA SER A 79 -14.82 -10.53 4.74
C SER A 79 -14.92 -10.29 6.24
N ILE A 80 -13.82 -9.89 6.90
CA ILE A 80 -13.77 -9.55 8.33
C ILE A 80 -13.64 -8.04 8.58
N LYS A 81 -14.01 -7.23 7.57
CA LYS A 81 -14.13 -5.77 7.61
C LYS A 81 -12.80 -5.00 7.70
N ARG A 82 -11.67 -5.63 7.34
CA ARG A 82 -10.39 -4.93 7.23
C ARG A 82 -10.35 -4.11 5.93
N VAL A 83 -9.65 -2.99 5.97
CA VAL A 83 -9.35 -2.20 4.76
C VAL A 83 -8.41 -2.98 3.85
N THR A 84 -8.64 -2.82 2.56
CA THR A 84 -7.75 -3.33 1.51
C THR A 84 -6.94 -2.18 0.92
N SER A 85 -6.39 -2.36 -0.29
CA SER A 85 -5.59 -1.31 -0.92
C SER A 85 -6.40 -0.05 -1.24
N ALA A 86 -5.76 1.11 -1.11
CA ALA A 86 -6.23 2.37 -1.66
C ALA A 86 -5.26 2.80 -2.77
N MET A 87 -5.79 3.34 -3.86
CA MET A 87 -5.03 3.78 -5.03
C MET A 87 -5.52 5.13 -5.52
N ALA A 88 -4.60 5.98 -5.95
CA ALA A 88 -4.90 7.30 -6.46
C ALA A 88 -3.97 7.68 -7.60
N CYS A 89 -4.48 8.51 -8.50
CA CYS A 89 -3.70 9.40 -9.34
C CYS A 89 -3.90 10.81 -8.79
N LEU A 90 -2.88 11.37 -8.18
CA LEU A 90 -2.91 12.63 -7.46
C LEU A 90 -2.33 13.74 -8.33
N ASP A 91 -2.91 14.92 -8.22
CA ASP A 91 -2.40 16.18 -8.78
C ASP A 91 -2.53 17.29 -7.73
N TYR A 92 -2.13 18.50 -8.09
CA TYR A 92 -2.28 19.67 -7.21
C TYR A 92 -3.75 19.94 -6.87
N ASP A 93 -4.66 19.80 -7.83
CA ASP A 93 -6.09 20.09 -7.66
C ASP A 93 -6.80 19.04 -6.77
N SER A 94 -6.18 17.86 -6.58
CA SER A 94 -6.64 16.85 -5.63
C SER A 94 -6.43 17.27 -4.17
N MET A 95 -5.52 18.19 -3.90
CA MET A 95 -5.18 18.62 -2.54
C MET A 95 -6.24 19.59 -2.00
N PRO A 96 -6.55 19.52 -0.68
CA PRO A 96 -7.48 20.47 -0.09
C PRO A 96 -6.96 21.90 -0.15
N SER A 97 -7.86 22.84 -0.39
CA SER A 97 -7.59 24.27 -0.33
C SER A 97 -7.49 24.75 1.13
N GLU A 98 -7.06 26.01 1.34
CA GLU A 98 -7.01 26.62 2.67
C GLU A 98 -8.40 26.74 3.34
N ASP A 99 -9.46 26.82 2.54
CA ASP A 99 -10.84 26.93 3.02
C ASP A 99 -11.46 25.58 3.39
N ASP A 100 -10.87 24.47 2.95
CA ASP A 100 -11.36 23.14 3.24
C ASP A 100 -11.11 22.76 4.68
N LYS A 101 -12.16 22.31 5.35
CA LYS A 101 -12.09 21.88 6.75
C LYS A 101 -12.03 20.36 6.82
N LYS A 102 -11.03 19.89 7.55
CA LYS A 102 -10.95 18.48 7.88
C LYS A 102 -12.13 18.07 8.74
N GLY A 103 -12.83 17.01 8.35
CA GLY A 103 -13.95 16.46 9.11
C GLY A 103 -13.49 15.69 10.36
N GLU A 104 -14.45 15.16 11.10
CA GLU A 104 -14.19 14.44 12.34
C GLU A 104 -14.06 12.93 12.10
N SER A 105 -12.85 12.40 12.32
CA SER A 105 -12.56 10.96 12.26
C SER A 105 -12.63 10.23 13.60
N LYS A 106 -12.99 10.94 14.68
CA LYS A 106 -12.97 10.39 16.05
C LYS A 106 -13.88 9.18 16.25
N SER A 107 -14.98 9.10 15.51
CA SER A 107 -15.93 7.96 15.54
C SER A 107 -15.46 6.75 14.73
N ILE A 108 -14.43 6.88 13.89
CA ILE A 108 -13.94 5.78 13.07
C ILE A 108 -13.04 4.90 13.93
N CYS A 109 -13.44 3.65 14.10
CA CYS A 109 -12.63 2.60 14.73
C CYS A 109 -12.25 1.57 13.68
N PRO A 110 -11.02 1.61 13.13
CA PRO A 110 -10.53 0.57 12.22
C PRO A 110 -10.42 -0.77 12.95
N THR A 111 -10.29 -1.87 12.23
CA THR A 111 -10.06 -3.18 12.84
C THR A 111 -8.81 -3.17 13.72
N GLY A 112 -8.82 -3.92 14.82
CA GLY A 112 -7.71 -3.95 15.77
C GLY A 112 -7.53 -2.66 16.58
N TRP A 113 -8.53 -1.77 16.62
CA TRP A 113 -8.49 -0.54 17.41
C TRP A 113 -8.67 -0.85 18.90
N ASN A 114 -7.58 -0.77 19.66
CA ASN A 114 -7.54 -0.92 21.11
C ASN A 114 -6.52 0.07 21.69
N ASN A 115 -6.88 1.36 21.64
CA ASN A 115 -5.96 2.46 21.90
C ASN A 115 -5.85 2.77 23.38
N ILE A 116 -4.78 2.34 24.02
CA ILE A 116 -4.45 2.64 25.41
C ILE A 116 -3.25 3.60 25.51
N LYS A 117 -3.03 4.16 26.69
CA LYS A 117 -1.91 5.06 26.96
C LYS A 117 -0.79 4.34 27.70
N TYR A 118 0.43 4.69 27.30
CA TYR A 118 1.66 4.35 28.01
C TYR A 118 2.45 5.63 28.26
N ASP A 119 2.89 5.88 29.49
CA ASP A 119 3.67 7.08 29.84
C ASP A 119 4.99 7.19 29.08
N SER A 120 5.45 6.06 28.55
CA SER A 120 6.68 5.92 27.78
C SER A 120 6.56 6.37 26.32
N ILE A 121 5.36 6.56 25.80
CA ILE A 121 5.16 7.00 24.40
C ILE A 121 5.16 8.53 24.35
N ALA A 122 6.02 9.08 23.49
CA ALA A 122 6.10 10.53 23.29
C ALA A 122 4.78 11.13 22.76
N GLY A 123 4.51 12.39 23.09
CA GLY A 123 3.32 13.11 22.67
C GLY A 123 2.13 12.89 23.61
N ASP A 124 1.02 12.40 23.08
CA ASP A 124 -0.22 12.17 23.85
C ASP A 124 -0.25 10.83 24.61
N GLY A 125 0.79 10.03 24.44
CA GLY A 125 0.98 8.74 25.12
C GLY A 125 0.18 7.58 24.52
N TYR A 126 -0.63 7.79 23.51
CA TYR A 126 -1.42 6.71 22.90
C TYR A 126 -0.57 5.77 22.05
N CYS A 127 -0.78 4.45 22.23
CA CYS A 127 -0.04 3.42 21.49
C CYS A 127 -0.56 3.20 20.06
N GLN A 128 -1.72 3.70 19.71
CA GLN A 128 -2.31 3.58 18.39
C GLN A 128 -2.73 4.94 17.81
N SER A 129 -2.73 5.03 16.52
CA SER A 129 -3.21 6.18 15.75
C SER A 129 -4.14 5.71 14.63
N ARG A 130 -5.19 6.49 14.34
CA ARG A 130 -5.95 6.34 13.10
C ARG A 130 -5.14 6.94 11.97
N VAL A 131 -4.71 6.13 11.03
CA VAL A 131 -3.92 6.57 9.88
C VAL A 131 -4.69 6.37 8.59
N GLN A 132 -4.72 7.40 7.77
CA GLN A 132 -5.36 7.36 6.46
C GLN A 132 -4.45 6.68 5.44
N SER A 133 -5.01 5.77 4.63
CA SER A 133 -4.34 5.16 3.49
C SER A 133 -3.93 6.21 2.46
N ILE A 134 -4.86 7.11 2.10
CA ILE A 134 -4.57 8.33 1.35
C ILE A 134 -4.78 9.50 2.32
N ALA A 135 -3.72 10.25 2.59
CA ALA A 135 -3.77 11.34 3.55
C ALA A 135 -4.71 12.46 3.10
N TRP A 136 -5.38 13.13 4.05
CA TRP A 136 -6.26 14.25 3.75
C TRP A 136 -5.56 15.36 2.96
N CYS A 137 -4.33 15.69 3.28
CA CYS A 137 -3.55 16.69 2.55
C CYS A 137 -3.23 16.31 1.09
N LEU A 138 -3.48 15.06 0.70
CA LEU A 138 -3.40 14.56 -0.68
C LEU A 138 -4.81 14.34 -1.28
N GLY A 139 -5.87 14.89 -0.67
CA GLY A 139 -7.24 14.74 -1.11
C GLY A 139 -7.98 13.52 -0.56
N GLY A 140 -7.34 12.73 0.31
CA GLY A 140 -7.97 11.54 0.90
C GLY A 140 -9.16 11.90 1.79
N SER A 141 -10.23 11.09 1.75
CA SER A 141 -11.41 11.28 2.59
C SER A 141 -11.07 11.14 4.07
N ASP A 142 -11.51 12.10 4.86
CA ASP A 142 -11.39 12.12 6.32
C ASP A 142 -12.57 11.47 7.05
N THR A 143 -13.61 11.07 6.33
CA THR A 143 -14.84 10.46 6.86
C THR A 143 -15.12 9.06 6.34
N ASP A 144 -14.48 8.61 5.24
CA ASP A 144 -14.65 7.24 4.75
C ASP A 144 -13.83 6.25 5.57
N LYS A 145 -14.54 5.33 6.26
CA LYS A 145 -13.90 4.28 7.07
C LYS A 145 -12.95 3.36 6.29
N LYS A 146 -13.10 3.26 4.96
CA LYS A 146 -12.21 2.49 4.09
C LYS A 146 -10.82 3.12 3.94
N ASN A 147 -10.68 4.37 4.36
CA ASN A 147 -9.42 5.11 4.33
C ASN A 147 -8.60 4.99 5.62
N TYR A 148 -9.06 4.23 6.62
CA TYR A 148 -8.41 4.23 7.92
C TYR A 148 -7.93 2.85 8.35
N ILE A 149 -6.69 2.81 8.84
CA ILE A 149 -6.08 1.65 9.50
C ILE A 149 -5.71 1.98 10.95
N THR A 150 -5.62 0.95 11.77
CA THR A 150 -4.98 1.03 13.08
C THR A 150 -3.47 0.95 12.89
N ALA A 151 -2.79 2.04 13.21
CA ALA A 151 -1.36 2.17 13.07
C ALA A 151 -0.70 2.59 14.39
N THR A 152 0.61 2.38 14.50
CA THR A 152 1.40 2.90 15.60
C THR A 152 1.79 4.36 15.36
N PRO A 153 2.03 5.17 16.39
CA PRO A 153 2.61 6.51 16.23
C PRO A 153 3.95 6.49 15.48
N TYR A 154 4.75 5.47 15.71
CA TYR A 154 6.04 5.28 15.01
C TYR A 154 5.84 5.12 13.51
N MET A 155 5.02 4.15 13.05
CA MET A 155 4.71 3.97 11.63
C MET A 155 4.10 5.24 11.01
N LYS A 156 3.15 5.89 11.71
CA LYS A 156 2.51 7.13 11.26
C LYS A 156 3.51 8.22 10.91
N ASN A 157 4.54 8.41 11.76
CA ASN A 157 5.54 9.44 11.55
C ASN A 157 6.35 9.19 10.26
N TYR A 158 6.77 7.95 10.03
CA TYR A 158 7.48 7.60 8.79
C TYR A 158 6.60 7.66 7.56
N MET A 159 5.36 7.21 7.66
CA MET A 159 4.38 7.34 6.58
C MET A 159 4.16 8.80 6.19
N ASN A 160 4.04 9.70 7.19
CA ASN A 160 3.89 11.13 6.96
C ASN A 160 5.08 11.76 6.22
N ALA A 161 6.31 11.29 6.41
CA ALA A 161 7.47 11.80 5.69
C ALA A 161 7.32 11.60 4.17
N TYR A 162 6.85 10.42 3.75
CA TYR A 162 6.57 10.13 2.34
C TYR A 162 5.37 10.92 1.80
N VAL A 163 4.31 11.06 2.60
CA VAL A 163 3.14 11.90 2.26
C VAL A 163 3.56 13.34 2.01
N VAL A 164 4.38 13.93 2.89
CA VAL A 164 4.90 15.30 2.72
C VAL A 164 5.79 15.43 1.48
N LYS A 165 6.59 14.40 1.16
CA LYS A 165 7.40 14.38 -0.07
C LYS A 165 6.51 14.44 -1.31
N ILE A 166 5.42 13.67 -1.37
CA ILE A 166 4.44 13.73 -2.47
C ILE A 166 3.78 15.11 -2.53
N ALA A 167 3.24 15.62 -1.40
CA ALA A 167 2.57 16.91 -1.36
C ALA A 167 3.47 18.03 -1.89
N ARG A 168 4.71 18.12 -1.44
CA ARG A 168 5.68 19.12 -1.91
C ARG A 168 6.01 18.99 -3.40
N TYR A 169 6.00 17.77 -3.95
CA TYR A 169 6.20 17.57 -5.37
C TYR A 169 5.00 18.09 -6.17
N LEU A 170 3.78 17.78 -5.76
CA LEU A 170 2.55 18.27 -6.39
C LEU A 170 2.45 19.80 -6.32
N GLU A 171 2.81 20.43 -5.18
CA GLU A 171 2.84 21.88 -5.02
C GLU A 171 3.84 22.59 -5.97
N LYS A 172 4.93 21.92 -6.34
CA LYS A 172 6.00 22.49 -7.16
C LYS A 172 5.86 22.23 -8.65
N THR A 173 5.03 21.28 -9.02
CA THR A 173 4.88 20.82 -10.40
C THR A 173 3.41 20.77 -10.78
N SER A 174 3.11 20.70 -12.07
CA SER A 174 1.76 20.36 -12.55
C SER A 174 1.66 18.88 -12.93
N ASN A 175 2.51 18.06 -12.34
CA ASN A 175 2.61 16.65 -12.66
C ASN A 175 1.68 15.81 -11.80
N HIS A 176 1.42 14.58 -12.26
CA HIS A 176 0.62 13.60 -11.52
C HIS A 176 1.51 12.61 -10.78
N VAL A 177 1.00 12.09 -9.66
CA VAL A 177 1.64 11.02 -8.89
C VAL A 177 0.67 9.86 -8.72
N MET A 178 1.01 8.71 -9.29
CA MET A 178 0.39 7.45 -8.92
C MET A 178 0.80 7.11 -7.50
N TYR A 179 -0.16 6.83 -6.64
CA TYR A 179 0.07 6.48 -5.24
C TYR A 179 -0.82 5.32 -4.83
N ARG A 180 -0.23 4.30 -4.21
CA ARG A 180 -0.95 3.15 -3.67
C ARG A 180 -0.45 2.80 -2.29
N THR A 181 -1.38 2.48 -1.39
CA THR A 181 -1.10 1.91 -0.08
C THR A 181 -1.84 0.60 0.07
N THR A 182 -1.14 -0.43 0.53
CA THR A 182 -1.71 -1.75 0.75
C THR A 182 -1.40 -2.20 2.17
N PRO A 183 -2.36 -2.12 3.10
CA PRO A 183 -2.20 -2.71 4.42
C PRO A 183 -2.04 -4.23 4.32
N VAL A 184 -1.08 -4.78 5.05
CA VAL A 184 -0.75 -6.21 4.99
C VAL A 184 -1.10 -6.87 6.31
N PHE A 185 -1.99 -7.85 6.24
CA PHE A 185 -2.45 -8.64 7.37
C PHE A 185 -2.02 -10.10 7.18
N VAL A 186 -1.73 -10.80 8.26
CA VAL A 186 -1.44 -12.23 8.23
C VAL A 186 -2.66 -12.99 8.77
N GLY A 187 -3.17 -13.94 7.99
CA GLY A 187 -4.35 -14.71 8.36
C GLY A 187 -5.55 -13.81 8.73
N GLU A 188 -6.12 -14.03 9.90
CA GLU A 188 -7.30 -13.29 10.41
C GLU A 188 -6.92 -12.13 11.37
N GLU A 189 -5.70 -11.65 11.34
CA GLU A 189 -5.26 -10.53 12.17
C GLU A 189 -6.10 -9.27 11.91
N LEU A 190 -6.45 -8.55 12.98
CA LEU A 190 -7.26 -7.34 12.90
C LEU A 190 -6.43 -6.06 12.78
N MET A 191 -5.15 -6.09 13.20
CA MET A 191 -4.19 -5.02 13.02
C MET A 191 -3.18 -5.42 11.93
N CYS A 192 -2.90 -4.56 10.97
CA CYS A 192 -1.95 -4.88 9.90
C CYS A 192 -0.51 -4.96 10.43
N ARG A 193 0.30 -5.86 9.86
CA ARG A 193 1.73 -5.99 10.16
C ARG A 193 2.54 -4.81 9.64
N GLY A 194 2.03 -4.14 8.63
CA GLY A 194 2.63 -2.98 8.00
C GLY A 194 1.85 -2.54 6.78
N VAL A 195 2.39 -1.57 6.08
CA VAL A 195 1.80 -1.00 4.85
C VAL A 195 2.84 -1.00 3.74
N LEU A 196 2.52 -1.62 2.61
CA LEU A 196 3.24 -1.40 1.38
C LEU A 196 2.81 -0.04 0.81
N MET A 197 3.77 0.87 0.64
CA MET A 197 3.57 2.18 0.03
C MET A 197 4.33 2.27 -1.29
N GLU A 198 3.64 2.69 -2.32
CA GLU A 198 4.18 2.82 -3.66
C GLU A 198 3.81 4.19 -4.24
N ALA A 199 4.76 4.86 -4.87
CA ALA A 199 4.47 6.10 -5.59
C ALA A 199 5.38 6.26 -6.81
N TYR A 200 4.85 6.94 -7.84
CA TYR A 200 5.52 7.17 -9.11
C TYR A 200 5.01 8.44 -9.76
N SER A 201 5.90 9.39 -10.04
CA SER A 201 5.54 10.60 -10.78
C SER A 201 5.45 10.31 -12.28
N VAL A 202 4.33 10.72 -12.89
CA VAL A 202 3.95 10.23 -14.22
C VAL A 202 4.70 10.95 -15.33
N GLU A 203 4.72 12.28 -15.33
CA GLU A 203 5.25 13.09 -16.44
C GLU A 203 6.76 12.98 -16.60
N ASP A 204 7.47 12.85 -15.48
CA ASP A 204 8.94 12.75 -15.45
C ASP A 204 9.43 11.31 -15.32
N SER A 205 8.53 10.33 -15.49
CA SER A 205 8.87 8.91 -15.45
C SER A 205 9.56 8.48 -14.16
N GLY A 206 9.11 9.03 -13.02
CA GLY A 206 9.59 8.67 -11.70
C GLY A 206 10.85 9.42 -11.23
N GLU A 207 11.33 10.41 -11.96
CA GLU A 207 12.52 11.18 -11.54
C GLU A 207 12.25 11.99 -10.25
N GLY A 208 11.06 12.58 -10.11
CA GLY A 208 10.68 13.35 -8.93
C GLY A 208 10.21 12.49 -7.75
N ILE A 209 9.33 11.53 -8.04
CA ILE A 209 8.79 10.60 -7.05
C ILE A 209 8.85 9.19 -7.58
N CYS A 210 9.66 8.34 -6.95
CA CYS A 210 9.66 6.90 -7.19
C CYS A 210 10.05 6.19 -5.89
N PHE A 211 9.13 5.40 -5.34
CA PHE A 211 9.43 4.53 -4.21
C PHE A 211 8.48 3.34 -4.11
N ASN A 212 9.01 2.25 -3.56
CA ASN A 212 8.28 1.05 -3.20
C ASN A 212 8.87 0.53 -1.89
N ILE A 213 8.14 0.73 -0.80
CA ILE A 213 8.61 0.44 0.56
C ILE A 213 7.53 -0.27 1.36
N PHE A 214 7.95 -1.14 2.25
CA PHE A 214 7.10 -1.71 3.29
C PHE A 214 7.43 -1.08 4.63
N LEU A 215 6.47 -0.34 5.22
CA LEU A 215 6.60 0.23 6.56
C LEU A 215 6.06 -0.76 7.60
N TYR A 216 6.85 -1.05 8.63
CA TYR A 216 6.44 -1.90 9.74
C TYR A 216 5.47 -1.18 10.67
N ASN A 217 4.38 -1.85 11.04
CA ASN A 217 3.43 -1.35 12.03
C ASN A 217 3.84 -1.75 13.44
N VAL A 218 4.92 -1.19 13.91
CA VAL A 218 5.56 -1.45 15.20
C VAL A 218 5.69 -0.15 16.01
N GLN A 219 5.82 -0.26 17.31
CA GLN A 219 6.19 0.84 18.21
C GLN A 219 7.30 0.33 19.13
N PRO A 220 8.50 0.92 19.09
CA PRO A 220 9.55 0.55 20.03
C PRO A 220 9.06 0.59 21.48
N GLY A 221 9.39 -0.43 22.26
CA GLY A 221 8.94 -0.57 23.64
C GLY A 221 7.51 -1.07 23.84
N ILE A 222 6.79 -1.37 22.76
CA ILE A 222 5.42 -1.92 22.81
C ILE A 222 5.35 -3.20 21.98
N ASN A 223 4.84 -4.25 22.58
CA ASN A 223 4.48 -5.48 21.87
C ASN A 223 2.99 -5.45 21.52
N TYR A 224 2.62 -5.80 20.27
CA TYR A 224 1.25 -5.84 19.78
C TYR A 224 0.79 -7.27 19.53
N ILE A 225 -0.42 -7.57 19.95
CA ILE A 225 -1.16 -8.78 19.58
C ILE A 225 -1.97 -8.43 18.33
N TYR A 226 -1.41 -8.70 17.15
CA TYR A 226 -2.01 -8.28 15.86
C TYR A 226 -3.38 -8.91 15.59
N SER A 227 -3.68 -10.06 16.18
CA SER A 227 -5.00 -10.70 16.07
C SER A 227 -6.12 -9.89 16.73
N THR A 228 -5.81 -9.08 17.74
CA THR A 228 -6.81 -8.29 18.51
C THR A 228 -6.54 -6.79 18.47
N GLY A 229 -5.29 -6.38 18.27
CA GLY A 229 -4.82 -5.00 18.41
C GLY A 229 -4.49 -4.61 19.87
N GLU A 230 -4.56 -5.55 20.79
CA GLU A 230 -4.07 -5.36 22.17
C GLU A 230 -2.57 -5.12 22.19
N SER A 231 -2.10 -4.47 23.24
CA SER A 231 -0.68 -4.12 23.36
C SER A 231 -0.19 -4.25 24.81
N GLU A 232 1.10 -4.48 24.95
CA GLU A 232 1.80 -4.60 26.22
C GLU A 232 3.10 -3.81 26.18
N TYR A 233 3.41 -3.11 27.27
CA TYR A 233 4.68 -2.40 27.42
C TYR A 233 5.80 -3.37 27.76
N THR A 234 6.89 -3.34 26.99
CA THR A 234 8.04 -4.25 27.16
C THR A 234 9.22 -3.63 27.92
N GLY A 235 9.19 -2.32 28.20
CA GLY A 235 10.26 -1.61 28.90
C GLY A 235 11.50 -1.27 28.05
N GLU A 236 11.54 -1.65 26.78
CA GLU A 236 12.66 -1.34 25.89
C GLU A 236 12.41 0.00 25.16
N PHE A 237 13.29 0.98 25.42
CA PHE A 237 13.28 2.26 24.69
C PHE A 237 14.39 2.26 23.64
N LEU A 238 14.02 2.51 22.40
CA LEU A 238 14.93 3.11 21.44
C LEU A 238 14.73 4.62 21.50
N ASP A 239 15.83 5.37 21.61
CA ASP A 239 15.83 6.84 21.68
C ASP A 239 15.38 7.42 20.32
N ILE A 240 14.07 7.49 20.14
CA ILE A 240 13.40 7.92 18.89
C ILE A 240 13.75 9.36 18.54
N ALA A 241 14.09 10.19 19.52
CA ALA A 241 14.45 11.59 19.31
C ALA A 241 15.71 11.76 18.44
N VAL A 242 16.66 10.84 18.53
CA VAL A 242 17.90 10.86 17.73
C VAL A 242 17.65 10.44 16.29
N GLN A 243 16.72 9.51 16.04
CA GLN A 243 16.41 9.04 14.68
C GLN A 243 15.56 10.03 13.87
N ILE A 244 14.64 10.75 14.49
CA ILE A 244 13.81 11.76 13.80
C ILE A 244 14.67 12.95 13.33
N LEU A 245 15.68 13.35 14.11
CA LEU A 245 16.59 14.45 13.73
C LEU A 245 17.44 14.11 12.49
N SER A 246 17.75 12.85 12.25
CA SER A 246 18.50 12.42 11.06
C SER A 246 17.70 12.49 9.77
N LEU A 247 16.34 12.42 9.85
CA LEU A 247 15.44 12.50 8.68
C LEU A 247 15.14 13.92 8.21
N ILE A 248 15.39 14.94 9.06
CA ILE A 248 15.15 16.35 8.72
C ILE A 248 16.29 16.92 7.87
N HIS A 249 17.41 16.21 7.74
CA HIS A 249 18.62 16.62 7.03
C HIS A 249 18.82 15.95 5.67
N ILE A 250 17.78 15.28 5.12
CA ILE A 250 17.82 14.70 3.75
C ILE A 250 16.96 15.53 2.80
#